data_e8190d08812648f17965b2506c43e380
#
_entry.id   e8190d08812648f17965b2506c43e380
#
_cell.length_a   1.000
_cell.length_b   1.000
_cell.length_c   1.000
_cell.angle_alpha   90.00
_cell.angle_beta   90.00
_cell.angle_gamma   90.00
#
_symmetry.space_group_name_H-M   'P 1'
#
loop_
_entity.id
_entity.type
_entity.pdbx_description
1 polymer ?
#
loop_
_entity_poly.entity_id
_entity_poly.type
_entity_poly.pdbx_seq_one_letter_code
_entity_poly.pdbx_strand_id
1 'polypeptide(L)'
;MPATDRVNLMCANVLAAVAWPYANGPRHIGHVSGFGVPSDVFARYMRMSGHRVLMVSGSDCHGTAISVKADQEGVTAQECAEKYHRIIAADLQGLGLSYDLYTSTLTDNHADVTQEIFTRLHENGYVVKRSEMGAFEPSTGRTLPDRYIEGTCPVCGYDDARGDQCDNCGRQLDPADLIDPRSKTTGAAPEFRETEHFFLDLPALAESLASWIDTRTDWRPNVLKFSHNLLEELRPRAITRDLDWGIRVPVEGWQDNPMKSIYVWFDAVIGYLSASIE
;
A
#
# COMPACT_ATOMS: atom_id res chain seq x y z
N MET A 1 -34.39 -9.30 43.78
CA MET A 1 -33.50 -9.37 42.60
C MET A 1 -32.40 -8.35 42.80
N PRO A 2 -31.13 -8.71 42.87
CA PRO A 2 -30.09 -7.75 43.06
C PRO A 2 -29.93 -6.88 41.79
N ALA A 3 -29.69 -5.60 42.01
CA ALA A 3 -29.43 -4.63 40.98
C ALA A 3 -28.23 -5.10 40.14
N THR A 4 -28.45 -5.30 38.85
CA THR A 4 -27.42 -5.58 37.90
C THR A 4 -26.41 -4.43 37.95
N ASP A 5 -25.18 -4.73 38.31
CA ASP A 5 -24.01 -3.87 38.14
C ASP A 5 -24.00 -3.38 36.68
N ARG A 6 -24.42 -2.14 36.49
CA ARG A 6 -24.15 -1.45 35.24
C ARG A 6 -22.64 -1.30 35.20
N VAL A 7 -21.99 -2.19 34.44
CA VAL A 7 -20.61 -1.97 33.98
C VAL A 7 -20.60 -0.60 33.35
N ASN A 8 -19.94 0.34 34.02
CA ASN A 8 -19.75 1.69 33.54
C ASN A 8 -18.74 1.56 32.37
N LEU A 9 -19.21 1.14 31.21
CA LEU A 9 -18.43 1.11 29.97
C LEU A 9 -18.06 2.56 29.66
N MET A 10 -16.83 2.95 30.03
CA MET A 10 -16.31 4.24 29.66
C MET A 10 -16.42 4.36 28.14
N CYS A 11 -17.09 5.41 27.66
CA CYS A 11 -17.21 5.71 26.25
C CYS A 11 -15.79 5.89 25.67
N ALA A 12 -15.37 4.97 24.82
CA ALA A 12 -14.08 5.06 24.13
C ALA A 12 -14.25 5.63 22.72
N ASN A 13 -13.21 6.29 22.21
CA ASN A 13 -13.11 6.61 20.77
C ASN A 13 -12.49 5.38 20.08
N VAL A 14 -13.18 4.88 19.05
CA VAL A 14 -12.77 3.70 18.29
C VAL A 14 -12.61 4.10 16.83
N LEU A 15 -11.41 3.92 16.29
CA LEU A 15 -11.14 4.01 14.86
C LEU A 15 -11.18 2.61 14.27
N ALA A 16 -12.11 2.37 13.34
CA ALA A 16 -12.15 1.17 12.51
C ALA A 16 -11.59 1.51 11.12
N ALA A 17 -10.28 1.37 10.99
CA ALA A 17 -9.56 1.59 9.72
C ALA A 17 -9.62 0.31 8.88
N VAL A 18 -10.41 0.32 7.81
CA VAL A 18 -10.68 -0.86 6.98
C VAL A 18 -9.74 -0.88 5.78
N ALA A 19 -9.28 -2.08 5.39
CA ALA A 19 -8.35 -2.26 4.28
C ALA A 19 -8.83 -1.58 2.99
N TRP A 20 -7.92 -0.89 2.30
CA TRP A 20 -8.18 -0.15 1.08
C TRP A 20 -8.06 -1.06 -0.15
N PRO A 21 -9.13 -1.27 -0.93
CA PRO A 21 -9.06 -2.01 -2.19
C PRO A 21 -8.45 -1.15 -3.32
N TYR A 22 -7.71 -1.79 -4.22
CA TYR A 22 -7.28 -1.14 -5.46
C TYR A 22 -8.46 -0.77 -6.35
N ALA A 23 -8.45 0.45 -6.91
CA ALA A 23 -9.46 0.93 -7.85
C ALA A 23 -9.20 0.42 -9.29
N ASN A 24 -9.08 -0.89 -9.48
CA ASN A 24 -8.78 -1.55 -10.76
C ASN A 24 -9.83 -2.56 -11.23
N GLY A 25 -11.00 -2.59 -10.59
CA GLY A 25 -12.10 -3.49 -10.91
C GLY A 25 -13.18 -3.52 -9.83
N PRO A 26 -14.37 -4.03 -10.14
CA PRO A 26 -15.42 -4.23 -9.14
C PRO A 26 -15.00 -5.26 -8.09
N ARG A 27 -15.61 -5.17 -6.91
CA ARG A 27 -15.30 -6.11 -5.82
C ARG A 27 -16.19 -7.35 -5.91
N HIS A 28 -15.61 -8.52 -5.73
CA HIS A 28 -16.35 -9.78 -5.62
C HIS A 28 -16.69 -10.10 -4.16
N ILE A 29 -17.56 -11.08 -3.95
CA ILE A 29 -18.06 -11.47 -2.63
C ILE A 29 -16.94 -11.77 -1.61
N GLY A 30 -15.80 -12.30 -2.06
CA GLY A 30 -14.66 -12.56 -1.18
C GLY A 30 -14.02 -11.30 -0.60
N HIS A 31 -14.01 -10.19 -1.33
CA HIS A 31 -13.57 -8.91 -0.78
C HIS A 31 -14.56 -8.39 0.26
N VAL A 32 -15.86 -8.43 -0.07
CA VAL A 32 -16.92 -7.95 0.82
C VAL A 32 -16.97 -8.76 2.12
N SER A 33 -16.88 -10.09 2.04
CA SER A 33 -16.89 -10.96 3.20
C SER A 33 -15.57 -10.94 3.99
N GLY A 34 -14.45 -10.59 3.35
CA GLY A 34 -13.13 -10.56 3.97
C GLY A 34 -12.88 -9.30 4.79
N PHE A 35 -13.08 -8.12 4.21
CA PHE A 35 -12.81 -6.85 4.91
C PHE A 35 -14.05 -6.03 5.22
N GLY A 36 -15.06 -6.01 4.34
CA GLY A 36 -16.22 -5.12 4.45
C GLY A 36 -17.17 -5.50 5.59
N VAL A 37 -17.82 -6.66 5.47
CA VAL A 37 -18.85 -7.10 6.43
C VAL A 37 -18.30 -7.29 7.85
N PRO A 38 -17.14 -7.97 8.08
CA PRO A 38 -16.63 -8.12 9.45
C PRO A 38 -16.32 -6.79 10.12
N SER A 39 -15.79 -5.82 9.38
CA SER A 39 -15.48 -4.49 9.90
C SER A 39 -16.76 -3.70 10.22
N ASP A 40 -17.79 -3.81 9.39
CA ASP A 40 -19.07 -3.17 9.62
C ASP A 40 -19.80 -3.77 10.84
N VAL A 41 -19.77 -5.09 10.99
CA VAL A 41 -20.31 -5.77 12.18
C VAL A 41 -19.61 -5.28 13.44
N PHE A 42 -18.29 -5.18 13.42
CA PHE A 42 -17.51 -4.63 14.54
C PHE A 42 -17.91 -3.18 14.84
N ALA A 43 -17.94 -2.31 13.82
CA ALA A 43 -18.28 -0.91 14.00
C ALA A 43 -19.71 -0.73 14.59
N ARG A 44 -20.70 -1.48 14.07
CA ARG A 44 -22.07 -1.48 14.59
C ARG A 44 -22.14 -1.97 16.03
N TYR A 45 -21.44 -3.06 16.35
CA TYR A 45 -21.38 -3.58 17.72
C TYR A 45 -20.83 -2.53 18.67
N MET A 46 -19.72 -1.89 18.34
CA MET A 46 -19.11 -0.86 19.18
C MET A 46 -20.00 0.38 19.35
N ARG A 47 -20.71 0.81 18.29
CA ARG A 47 -21.71 1.89 18.38
C ARG A 47 -22.86 1.51 19.31
N MET A 48 -23.42 0.29 19.17
CA MET A 48 -24.49 -0.22 20.05
C MET A 48 -24.03 -0.37 21.50
N SER A 49 -22.74 -0.62 21.73
CA SER A 49 -22.13 -0.66 23.06
C SER A 49 -21.86 0.71 23.66
N GLY A 50 -22.21 1.81 22.99
CA GLY A 50 -22.11 3.17 23.50
C GLY A 50 -20.74 3.84 23.25
N HIS A 51 -19.90 3.27 22.38
CA HIS A 51 -18.63 3.90 21.99
C HIS A 51 -18.82 4.89 20.84
N ARG A 52 -17.90 5.86 20.73
CA ARG A 52 -17.79 6.76 19.58
C ARG A 52 -16.94 6.06 18.53
N VAL A 53 -17.51 5.74 17.39
CA VAL A 53 -16.83 4.98 16.33
C VAL A 53 -16.69 5.82 15.08
N LEU A 54 -15.47 5.88 14.56
CA LEU A 54 -15.17 6.37 13.21
C LEU A 54 -14.74 5.17 12.37
N MET A 55 -15.55 4.79 11.38
CA MET A 55 -15.25 3.71 10.43
C MET A 55 -14.84 4.32 9.09
N VAL A 56 -13.59 4.14 8.71
CA VAL A 56 -13.02 4.73 7.50
C VAL A 56 -12.41 3.68 6.58
N SER A 57 -12.48 3.94 5.30
CA SER A 57 -11.76 3.23 4.24
C SER A 57 -11.64 4.13 3.01
N GLY A 58 -11.09 3.59 1.95
CA GLY A 58 -11.01 4.28 0.67
C GLY A 58 -10.52 3.36 -0.43
N SER A 59 -10.47 3.88 -1.64
CA SER A 59 -9.88 3.21 -2.78
C SER A 59 -8.41 3.60 -2.92
N ASP A 60 -7.55 2.58 -3.01
CA ASP A 60 -6.16 2.75 -3.44
C ASP A 60 -6.15 2.93 -4.96
N CYS A 61 -5.83 4.14 -5.40
CA CYS A 61 -5.96 4.58 -6.78
C CYS A 61 -4.62 4.73 -7.52
N HIS A 62 -3.51 4.57 -6.83
CA HIS A 62 -2.18 4.75 -7.41
C HIS A 62 -1.49 3.42 -7.75
N GLY A 63 -0.32 3.54 -8.37
CA GLY A 63 0.52 2.40 -8.70
C GLY A 63 0.15 1.67 -9.97
N THR A 64 0.99 0.69 -10.31
CA THR A 64 0.97 -0.03 -11.58
C THR A 64 -0.27 -0.87 -11.84
N ALA A 65 -0.95 -1.34 -10.78
CA ALA A 65 -2.18 -2.12 -10.96
C ALA A 65 -3.28 -1.30 -11.66
N ILE A 66 -3.30 0.02 -11.42
CA ILE A 66 -4.22 0.94 -12.08
C ILE A 66 -3.75 1.24 -13.50
N SER A 67 -2.46 1.55 -13.70
CA SER A 67 -1.91 1.86 -15.03
C SER A 67 -2.11 0.71 -16.01
N VAL A 68 -1.85 -0.54 -15.59
CA VAL A 68 -2.07 -1.72 -16.43
C VAL A 68 -3.55 -1.91 -16.77
N LYS A 69 -4.44 -1.68 -15.81
CA LYS A 69 -5.89 -1.77 -16.08
C LYS A 69 -6.36 -0.68 -17.01
N ALA A 70 -5.84 0.54 -16.87
CA ALA A 70 -6.11 1.67 -17.74
C ALA A 70 -5.66 1.39 -19.19
N ASP A 71 -4.44 0.88 -19.38
CA ASP A 71 -3.92 0.48 -20.69
C ASP A 71 -4.81 -0.61 -21.36
N GLN A 72 -5.28 -1.59 -20.59
CA GLN A 72 -6.21 -2.63 -21.09
C GLN A 72 -7.56 -2.07 -21.54
N GLU A 73 -8.03 -1.01 -20.90
CA GLU A 73 -9.31 -0.37 -21.21
C GLU A 73 -9.18 0.78 -22.19
N GLY A 74 -7.95 1.19 -22.55
CA GLY A 74 -7.68 2.30 -23.47
C GLY A 74 -8.09 3.67 -22.88
N VAL A 75 -7.96 3.83 -21.56
CA VAL A 75 -8.27 5.07 -20.81
C VAL A 75 -7.06 5.54 -20.03
N THR A 76 -7.11 6.75 -19.47
CA THR A 76 -6.08 7.23 -18.57
C THR A 76 -6.13 6.52 -17.19
N ALA A 77 -5.02 6.50 -16.46
CA ALA A 77 -4.97 5.94 -15.11
C ALA A 77 -5.97 6.65 -14.17
N GLN A 78 -6.12 7.97 -14.31
CA GLN A 78 -7.08 8.76 -13.56
C GLN A 78 -8.53 8.34 -13.85
N GLU A 79 -8.93 8.26 -15.12
CA GLU A 79 -10.28 7.83 -15.51
C GLU A 79 -10.60 6.42 -15.03
N CYS A 80 -9.62 5.51 -15.11
CA CYS A 80 -9.73 4.15 -14.60
C CYS A 80 -9.97 4.14 -13.09
N ALA A 81 -9.14 4.83 -12.33
CA ALA A 81 -9.22 4.91 -10.87
C ALA A 81 -10.55 5.54 -10.41
N GLU A 82 -10.95 6.67 -10.98
CA GLU A 82 -12.21 7.35 -10.67
C GLU A 82 -13.44 6.48 -10.99
N LYS A 83 -13.41 5.77 -12.11
CA LYS A 83 -14.48 4.84 -12.52
C LYS A 83 -14.66 3.75 -11.47
N TYR A 84 -13.57 3.06 -11.12
CA TYR A 84 -13.65 1.94 -10.19
C TYR A 84 -13.85 2.37 -8.75
N HIS A 85 -13.32 3.51 -8.33
CA HIS A 85 -13.64 4.11 -7.04
C HIS A 85 -15.17 4.31 -6.89
N ARG A 86 -15.82 4.93 -7.88
CA ARG A 86 -17.29 5.15 -7.85
C ARG A 86 -18.07 3.84 -7.80
N ILE A 87 -17.66 2.82 -8.56
CA ILE A 87 -18.31 1.51 -8.55
C ILE A 87 -18.17 0.86 -7.17
N ILE A 88 -16.97 0.82 -6.61
CA ILE A 88 -16.71 0.21 -5.31
C ILE A 88 -17.49 0.92 -4.20
N ALA A 89 -17.46 2.25 -4.18
CA ALA A 89 -18.18 3.04 -3.19
C ALA A 89 -19.71 2.78 -3.26
N ALA A 90 -20.26 2.75 -4.48
CA ALA A 90 -21.69 2.46 -4.69
C ALA A 90 -22.05 1.03 -4.26
N ASP A 91 -21.22 0.03 -4.57
CA ASP A 91 -21.44 -1.36 -4.19
C ASP A 91 -21.44 -1.54 -2.66
N LEU A 92 -20.44 -0.94 -1.96
CA LEU A 92 -20.33 -1.01 -0.50
C LEU A 92 -21.52 -0.29 0.18
N GLN A 93 -21.93 0.87 -0.35
CA GLN A 93 -23.11 1.59 0.12
C GLN A 93 -24.39 0.79 -0.14
N GLY A 94 -24.55 0.19 -1.33
CA GLY A 94 -25.69 -0.63 -1.71
C GLY A 94 -25.86 -1.88 -0.83
N LEU A 95 -24.75 -2.41 -0.30
CA LEU A 95 -24.75 -3.48 0.70
C LEU A 95 -25.08 -2.99 2.11
N GLY A 96 -25.23 -1.70 2.32
CA GLY A 96 -25.55 -1.10 3.61
C GLY A 96 -24.39 -1.08 4.60
N LEU A 97 -23.14 -1.14 4.14
CA LEU A 97 -21.98 -0.99 5.01
C LEU A 97 -21.91 0.44 5.55
N SER A 98 -21.71 0.56 6.87
CA SER A 98 -21.90 1.82 7.61
C SER A 98 -20.60 2.61 7.77
N TYR A 99 -19.83 2.81 6.69
CA TYR A 99 -18.69 3.71 6.70
C TYR A 99 -19.10 5.14 7.04
N ASP A 100 -18.36 5.78 7.93
CA ASP A 100 -18.51 7.22 8.18
C ASP A 100 -17.84 8.00 7.04
N LEU A 101 -16.72 7.46 6.50
CA LEU A 101 -16.06 8.01 5.33
C LEU A 101 -15.53 6.86 4.45
N TYR A 102 -15.86 6.89 3.16
CA TYR A 102 -15.21 6.09 2.13
C TYR A 102 -14.63 7.03 1.07
N THR A 103 -13.32 7.26 1.14
CA THR A 103 -12.59 8.25 0.33
C THR A 103 -11.69 7.58 -0.72
N SER A 104 -10.68 8.27 -1.23
CA SER A 104 -9.71 7.74 -2.18
C SER A 104 -8.34 8.41 -2.02
N THR A 105 -7.29 7.76 -2.52
CA THR A 105 -5.94 8.37 -2.58
C THR A 105 -5.83 9.49 -3.63
N LEU A 106 -6.91 9.82 -4.35
CA LEU A 106 -6.96 10.91 -5.33
C LEU A 106 -7.27 12.28 -4.71
N THR A 107 -7.60 12.34 -3.43
CA THR A 107 -7.95 13.62 -2.78
C THR A 107 -6.72 14.49 -2.52
N ASP A 108 -6.90 15.80 -2.59
CA ASP A 108 -5.84 16.75 -2.24
C ASP A 108 -5.39 16.56 -0.78
N ASN A 109 -6.35 16.33 0.14
CA ASN A 109 -6.06 15.99 1.53
C ASN A 109 -5.08 14.81 1.66
N HIS A 110 -5.31 13.73 0.91
CA HIS A 110 -4.41 12.58 0.95
C HIS A 110 -3.03 12.92 0.40
N ALA A 111 -2.95 13.65 -0.70
CA ALA A 111 -1.68 14.08 -1.29
C ALA A 111 -0.89 14.95 -0.30
N ASP A 112 -1.54 15.94 0.32
CA ASP A 112 -0.91 16.86 1.30
C ASP A 112 -0.35 16.09 2.51
N VAL A 113 -1.15 15.19 3.11
CA VAL A 113 -0.72 14.39 4.26
C VAL A 113 0.45 13.46 3.89
N THR A 114 0.39 12.84 2.71
CA THR A 114 1.46 11.95 2.24
C THR A 114 2.76 12.71 2.00
N GLN A 115 2.69 13.88 1.36
CA GLN A 115 3.84 14.74 1.13
C GLN A 115 4.41 15.31 2.43
N GLU A 116 3.56 15.67 3.38
CA GLU A 116 3.99 16.14 4.71
C GLU A 116 4.79 15.04 5.45
N ILE A 117 4.28 13.80 5.48
CA ILE A 117 4.99 12.68 6.12
C ILE A 117 6.31 12.41 5.41
N PHE A 118 6.33 12.39 4.08
CA PHE A 118 7.56 12.22 3.31
C PHE A 118 8.58 13.29 3.68
N THR A 119 8.18 14.56 3.67
CA THR A 119 9.03 15.71 3.98
C THR A 119 9.61 15.61 5.39
N ARG A 120 8.77 15.32 6.39
CA ARG A 120 9.22 15.14 7.78
C ARG A 120 10.23 14.00 7.95
N LEU A 121 10.02 12.87 7.28
CA LEU A 121 10.95 11.75 7.32
C LEU A 121 12.28 12.10 6.64
N HIS A 122 12.23 12.86 5.54
CA HIS A 122 13.40 13.32 4.82
C HIS A 122 14.21 14.33 5.66
N GLU A 123 13.56 15.33 6.24
CA GLU A 123 14.19 16.33 7.12
C GLU A 123 14.82 15.71 8.37
N ASN A 124 14.23 14.64 8.90
CA ASN A 124 14.76 13.90 10.05
C ASN A 124 15.84 12.85 9.67
N GLY A 125 16.22 12.75 8.38
CA GLY A 125 17.28 11.89 7.92
C GLY A 125 16.91 10.41 7.78
N TYR A 126 15.63 10.06 7.89
CA TYR A 126 15.15 8.68 7.68
C TYR A 126 14.90 8.34 6.21
N VAL A 127 14.90 9.33 5.33
CA VAL A 127 14.75 9.14 3.89
C VAL A 127 16.00 9.63 3.19
N VAL A 128 16.66 8.73 2.46
CA VAL A 128 17.94 9.00 1.80
C VAL A 128 17.86 8.65 0.31
N LYS A 129 18.54 9.45 -0.52
CA LYS A 129 18.60 9.21 -1.96
C LYS A 129 19.69 8.17 -2.27
N ARG A 130 19.35 7.18 -3.11
CA ARG A 130 20.27 6.14 -3.60
C ARG A 130 19.96 5.80 -5.05
N SER A 131 20.97 5.30 -5.77
CA SER A 131 20.82 4.67 -7.07
C SER A 131 20.49 3.19 -6.93
N GLU A 132 19.67 2.68 -7.84
CA GLU A 132 19.40 1.25 -8.04
C GLU A 132 19.24 0.94 -9.53
N MET A 133 19.26 -0.34 -9.88
CA MET A 133 19.01 -0.78 -11.25
C MET A 133 17.50 -0.94 -11.46
N GLY A 134 16.90 -0.02 -12.21
CA GLY A 134 15.50 -0.12 -12.64
C GLY A 134 15.39 -0.94 -13.93
N ALA A 135 14.28 -1.69 -14.05
CA ALA A 135 13.96 -2.44 -15.26
C ALA A 135 12.95 -1.66 -16.12
N PHE A 136 13.21 -1.57 -17.40
CA PHE A 136 12.41 -0.80 -18.35
C PHE A 136 11.96 -1.65 -19.54
N GLU A 137 10.75 -1.41 -20.02
CA GLU A 137 10.24 -2.01 -21.26
C GLU A 137 10.92 -1.33 -22.47
N PRO A 138 11.69 -2.07 -23.29
CA PRO A 138 12.47 -1.48 -24.38
C PRO A 138 11.61 -0.74 -25.41
N SER A 139 10.40 -1.23 -25.68
CA SER A 139 9.51 -0.68 -26.71
C SER A 139 8.86 0.64 -26.31
N THR A 140 8.67 0.91 -25.02
CA THR A 140 7.96 2.08 -24.51
C THR A 140 8.81 2.99 -23.64
N GLY A 141 9.96 2.49 -23.14
CA GLY A 141 10.80 3.17 -22.15
C GLY A 141 10.15 3.30 -20.76
N ARG A 142 8.98 2.68 -20.54
CA ARG A 142 8.28 2.69 -19.25
C ARG A 142 8.93 1.71 -18.29
N THR A 143 8.92 2.05 -17.02
CA THR A 143 9.37 1.16 -15.94
C THR A 143 8.50 -0.09 -15.88
N LEU A 144 9.15 -1.23 -15.77
CA LEU A 144 8.51 -2.50 -15.50
C LEU A 144 8.52 -2.74 -13.97
N PRO A 145 7.36 -2.83 -13.34
CA PRO A 145 7.29 -3.24 -11.93
C PRO A 145 7.86 -4.64 -11.74
N ASP A 146 8.45 -4.88 -10.59
CA ASP A 146 9.11 -6.15 -10.26
C ASP A 146 8.22 -7.36 -10.53
N ARG A 147 6.91 -7.27 -10.23
CA ARG A 147 5.92 -8.35 -10.47
C ARG A 147 5.56 -8.58 -11.94
N TYR A 148 5.96 -7.68 -12.81
CA TYR A 148 5.76 -7.81 -14.26
C TYR A 148 7.01 -8.31 -14.97
N ILE A 149 8.04 -8.66 -14.21
CA ILE A 149 9.26 -9.31 -14.68
C ILE A 149 9.23 -10.75 -14.17
N GLU A 150 9.39 -11.68 -15.06
CA GLU A 150 9.49 -13.11 -14.78
C GLU A 150 10.83 -13.64 -15.31
N GLY A 151 11.34 -14.67 -14.68
CA GLY A 151 12.57 -15.32 -15.10
C GLY A 151 12.90 -16.51 -14.22
N THR A 152 14.03 -17.16 -14.47
CA THR A 152 14.45 -18.29 -13.68
C THR A 152 15.07 -17.85 -12.36
N CYS A 153 14.59 -18.42 -11.26
CA CYS A 153 15.10 -18.14 -9.92
C CYS A 153 16.57 -18.58 -9.79
N PRO A 154 17.52 -17.73 -9.43
CA PRO A 154 18.92 -18.10 -9.29
C PRO A 154 19.19 -19.06 -8.12
N VAL A 155 18.22 -19.22 -7.20
CA VAL A 155 18.37 -20.04 -5.98
C VAL A 155 17.81 -21.44 -6.17
N CYS A 156 16.63 -21.59 -6.77
CA CYS A 156 15.97 -22.91 -6.88
C CYS A 156 15.70 -23.37 -8.31
N GLY A 157 16.04 -22.56 -9.33
CA GLY A 157 15.84 -22.92 -10.74
C GLY A 157 14.39 -22.91 -11.22
N TYR A 158 13.46 -22.32 -10.48
CA TYR A 158 12.08 -22.19 -10.91
C TYR A 158 11.95 -21.14 -12.02
N ASP A 159 11.37 -21.53 -13.17
CA ASP A 159 11.40 -20.74 -14.41
C ASP A 159 10.45 -19.55 -14.47
N ASP A 160 9.44 -19.49 -13.59
CA ASP A 160 8.44 -18.42 -13.53
C ASP A 160 8.53 -17.60 -12.23
N ALA A 161 9.74 -17.45 -11.70
CA ALA A 161 9.98 -16.59 -10.53
C ALA A 161 9.73 -15.13 -10.91
N ARG A 162 9.09 -14.39 -10.00
CA ARG A 162 8.83 -12.96 -10.16
C ARG A 162 10.01 -12.13 -9.67
N GLY A 163 10.14 -10.91 -10.18
CA GLY A 163 11.25 -10.04 -9.85
C GLY A 163 11.30 -9.60 -8.38
N ASP A 164 10.20 -9.66 -7.63
CA ASP A 164 10.16 -9.32 -6.20
C ASP A 164 10.30 -10.56 -5.29
N GLN A 165 9.84 -11.73 -5.73
CA GLN A 165 9.85 -12.95 -4.92
C GLN A 165 9.66 -14.19 -5.78
N CYS A 166 10.36 -15.27 -5.45
CA CYS A 166 10.12 -16.56 -6.06
C CYS A 166 8.90 -17.26 -5.43
N ASP A 167 7.88 -17.55 -6.23
CA ASP A 167 6.66 -18.24 -5.77
C ASP A 167 6.92 -19.68 -5.30
N ASN A 168 8.03 -20.32 -5.73
CA ASN A 168 8.37 -21.68 -5.35
C ASN A 168 9.16 -21.78 -4.04
N CYS A 169 10.23 -21.01 -3.87
CA CYS A 169 11.07 -21.09 -2.67
C CYS A 169 10.87 -19.95 -1.67
N GLY A 170 10.02 -18.97 -1.97
CA GLY A 170 9.73 -17.84 -1.10
C GLY A 170 10.85 -16.81 -0.97
N ARG A 171 11.97 -16.99 -1.69
CA ARG A 171 13.13 -16.07 -1.61
C ARG A 171 12.76 -14.71 -2.19
N GLN A 172 13.10 -13.64 -1.48
CA GLN A 172 13.09 -12.30 -2.04
C GLN A 172 14.14 -12.19 -3.14
N LEU A 173 13.75 -11.60 -4.26
CA LEU A 173 14.58 -11.43 -5.46
C LEU A 173 14.63 -9.95 -5.83
N ASP A 174 15.61 -9.60 -6.62
CA ASP A 174 15.67 -8.37 -7.40
C ASP A 174 15.49 -8.75 -8.89
N PRO A 175 14.75 -7.98 -9.70
CA PRO A 175 14.60 -8.26 -11.13
C PRO A 175 15.92 -8.47 -11.87
N ALA A 176 16.98 -7.77 -11.45
CA ALA A 176 18.32 -7.90 -12.03
C ALA A 176 19.01 -9.23 -11.71
N ASP A 177 18.59 -9.93 -10.66
CA ASP A 177 19.16 -11.22 -10.24
C ASP A 177 18.55 -12.41 -10.98
N LEU A 178 17.39 -12.22 -11.65
CA LEU A 178 16.75 -13.29 -12.39
C LEU A 178 17.60 -13.74 -13.57
N ILE A 179 17.62 -15.03 -13.82
CA ILE A 179 18.22 -15.60 -15.02
C ILE A 179 17.17 -15.51 -16.16
N ASP A 180 17.60 -15.00 -17.31
CA ASP A 180 16.75 -14.77 -18.48
C ASP A 180 15.45 -13.97 -18.17
N PRO A 181 15.56 -12.78 -17.57
CA PRO A 181 14.40 -11.97 -17.21
C PRO A 181 13.60 -11.57 -18.46
N ARG A 182 12.29 -11.63 -18.35
CA ARG A 182 11.35 -11.24 -19.43
C ARG A 182 10.17 -10.45 -18.89
N SER A 183 9.70 -9.50 -19.68
CA SER A 183 8.44 -8.80 -19.40
C SER A 183 7.26 -9.77 -19.52
N LYS A 184 6.46 -9.87 -18.48
CA LYS A 184 5.23 -10.68 -18.49
C LYS A 184 4.21 -10.23 -19.53
N THR A 185 4.25 -8.94 -19.88
CA THR A 185 3.29 -8.34 -20.81
C THR A 185 3.68 -8.56 -22.27
N THR A 186 4.96 -8.40 -22.58
CA THR A 186 5.47 -8.43 -23.97
C THR A 186 6.33 -9.62 -24.28
N GLY A 187 6.86 -10.33 -23.27
CA GLY A 187 7.86 -11.38 -23.41
C GLY A 187 9.26 -10.87 -23.76
N ALA A 188 9.44 -9.55 -23.93
CA ALA A 188 10.74 -8.96 -24.22
C ALA A 188 11.67 -8.99 -23.02
N ALA A 189 12.97 -9.08 -23.25
CA ALA A 189 13.97 -8.90 -22.19
C ALA A 189 13.96 -7.42 -21.74
N PRO A 190 13.84 -7.13 -20.43
CA PRO A 190 13.86 -5.77 -19.91
C PRO A 190 15.25 -5.14 -20.12
N GLU A 191 15.25 -3.83 -20.29
CA GLU A 191 16.47 -3.03 -20.30
C GLU A 191 16.73 -2.52 -18.88
N PHE A 192 17.90 -2.86 -18.31
CA PHE A 192 18.28 -2.38 -16.98
C PHE A 192 19.07 -1.09 -17.07
N ARG A 193 18.63 -0.06 -16.34
CA ARG A 193 19.27 1.26 -16.29
C ARG A 193 19.40 1.71 -14.85
N GLU A 194 20.46 2.43 -14.53
CA GLU A 194 20.60 3.10 -13.25
C GLU A 194 19.55 4.21 -13.11
N THR A 195 18.83 4.21 -11.99
CA THR A 195 17.87 5.22 -11.63
C THR A 195 18.01 5.59 -10.16
N GLU A 196 17.67 6.83 -9.82
CA GLU A 196 17.73 7.30 -8.44
C GLU A 196 16.34 7.24 -7.79
N HIS A 197 16.33 6.81 -6.53
CA HIS A 197 15.12 6.78 -5.71
C HIS A 197 15.40 7.24 -4.28
N PHE A 198 14.35 7.65 -3.59
CA PHE A 198 14.39 7.88 -2.15
C PHE A 198 14.05 6.57 -1.43
N PHE A 199 14.88 6.24 -0.44
CA PHE A 199 14.76 5.03 0.38
C PHE A 199 14.44 5.42 1.81
N LEU A 200 13.40 4.79 2.38
CA LEU A 200 13.15 4.84 3.81
C LEU A 200 14.12 3.90 4.53
N ASP A 201 14.88 4.44 5.46
CA ASP A 201 15.85 3.69 6.28
C ASP A 201 15.11 2.99 7.44
N LEU A 202 14.44 1.89 7.12
CA LEU A 202 13.71 1.09 8.11
C LEU A 202 14.61 0.56 9.24
N PRO A 203 15.88 0.11 8.99
CA PRO A 203 16.79 -0.29 10.06
C PRO A 203 16.99 0.79 11.13
N ALA A 204 17.06 2.06 10.74
CA ALA A 204 17.21 3.16 11.70
C ALA A 204 16.02 3.30 12.67
N LEU A 205 14.86 2.75 12.33
CA LEU A 205 13.65 2.76 13.13
C LEU A 205 13.46 1.48 13.96
N ALA A 206 14.27 0.44 13.75
CA ALA A 206 14.06 -0.91 14.29
C ALA A 206 13.97 -0.94 15.83
N GLU A 207 14.89 -0.26 16.52
CA GLU A 207 14.92 -0.22 18.00
C GLU A 207 13.68 0.48 18.58
N SER A 208 13.30 1.62 18.00
CA SER A 208 12.10 2.35 18.42
C SER A 208 10.83 1.55 18.16
N LEU A 209 10.75 0.85 17.04
CA LEU A 209 9.62 -0.02 16.71
C LEU A 209 9.56 -1.23 17.63
N ALA A 210 10.68 -1.87 17.95
CA ALA A 210 10.74 -2.99 18.90
C ALA A 210 10.22 -2.55 20.27
N SER A 211 10.73 -1.44 20.79
CA SER A 211 10.31 -0.88 22.08
C SER A 211 8.81 -0.56 22.10
N TRP A 212 8.27 -0.04 21.00
CA TRP A 212 6.84 0.24 20.89
C TRP A 212 6.01 -1.04 20.82
N ILE A 213 6.42 -2.05 20.03
CA ILE A 213 5.74 -3.34 19.88
C ILE A 213 5.67 -4.05 21.23
N ASP A 214 6.72 -4.00 22.04
CA ASP A 214 6.75 -4.62 23.39
C ASP A 214 5.69 -4.05 24.34
N THR A 215 5.21 -2.84 24.07
CA THR A 215 4.09 -2.27 24.84
C THR A 215 2.71 -2.80 24.42
N ARG A 216 2.60 -3.56 23.32
CA ARG A 216 1.33 -4.05 22.75
C ARG A 216 0.89 -5.36 23.37
N THR A 217 0.40 -5.32 24.60
CA THR A 217 -0.06 -6.50 25.34
C THR A 217 -1.39 -7.06 24.84
N ASP A 218 -2.13 -6.31 24.04
CA ASP A 218 -3.42 -6.63 23.45
C ASP A 218 -3.31 -7.31 22.07
N TRP A 219 -2.11 -7.34 21.49
CA TRP A 219 -1.90 -7.97 20.19
C TRP A 219 -1.85 -9.51 20.30
N ARG A 220 -2.28 -10.17 19.23
CA ARG A 220 -2.23 -11.64 19.15
C ARG A 220 -0.77 -12.10 19.18
N PRO A 221 -0.44 -13.21 19.90
CA PRO A 221 0.95 -13.69 20.03
C PRO A 221 1.66 -13.96 18.69
N ASN A 222 0.93 -14.45 17.68
CA ASN A 222 1.48 -14.68 16.36
C ASN A 222 1.85 -13.37 15.63
N VAL A 223 1.09 -12.29 15.87
CA VAL A 223 1.40 -10.97 15.30
C VAL A 223 2.65 -10.40 15.95
N LEU A 224 2.76 -10.45 17.28
CA LEU A 224 3.96 -10.02 18.01
C LEU A 224 5.21 -10.75 17.53
N LYS A 225 5.14 -12.09 17.47
CA LYS A 225 6.26 -12.91 17.01
C LYS A 225 6.68 -12.59 15.57
N PHE A 226 5.69 -12.43 14.67
CA PHE A 226 5.96 -12.07 13.29
C PHE A 226 6.63 -10.70 13.20
N SER A 227 6.12 -9.70 13.95
CA SER A 227 6.67 -8.35 13.95
C SER A 227 8.11 -8.32 14.44
N HIS A 228 8.43 -9.02 15.54
CA HIS A 228 9.82 -9.10 16.03
C HIS A 228 10.75 -9.76 15.00
N ASN A 229 10.36 -10.89 14.40
CA ASN A 229 11.17 -11.54 13.36
C ASN A 229 11.40 -10.61 12.15
N LEU A 230 10.39 -9.83 11.78
CA LEU A 230 10.51 -8.87 10.67
C LEU A 230 11.52 -7.77 10.98
N LEU A 231 11.59 -7.29 12.24
CA LEU A 231 12.54 -6.26 12.66
C LEU A 231 14.00 -6.69 12.51
N GLU A 232 14.30 -8.00 12.65
CA GLU A 232 15.67 -8.53 12.52
C GLU A 232 16.17 -8.51 11.05
N GLU A 233 15.25 -8.48 10.08
CA GLU A 233 15.55 -8.55 8.65
C GLU A 233 15.28 -7.24 7.89
N LEU A 234 15.00 -6.14 8.61
CA LEU A 234 14.68 -4.87 7.98
C LEU A 234 15.81 -4.38 7.07
N ARG A 235 15.43 -3.92 5.88
CA ARG A 235 16.32 -3.29 4.90
C ARG A 235 15.72 -1.96 4.45
N PRO A 236 16.54 -0.98 4.02
CA PRO A 236 16.04 0.21 3.39
C PRO A 236 15.12 -0.13 2.21
N ARG A 237 14.00 0.59 2.08
CA ARG A 237 13.02 0.37 1.01
C ARG A 237 12.83 1.63 0.19
N ALA A 238 12.89 1.49 -1.13
CA ALA A 238 12.58 2.58 -2.02
C ALA A 238 11.10 2.97 -1.89
N ILE A 239 10.86 4.25 -1.61
CA ILE A 239 9.53 4.85 -1.44
C ILE A 239 9.16 5.80 -2.58
N THR A 240 9.93 5.79 -3.66
CA THR A 240 9.62 6.45 -4.93
C THR A 240 9.76 5.46 -6.08
N ARG A 241 9.15 5.77 -7.22
CA ARG A 241 9.21 4.95 -8.44
C ARG A 241 9.27 5.84 -9.68
N ASP A 242 9.81 5.28 -10.77
CA ASP A 242 9.75 5.86 -12.10
C ASP A 242 8.38 5.61 -12.73
N LEU A 243 7.39 6.35 -12.27
CA LEU A 243 6.00 6.26 -12.71
C LEU A 243 5.43 7.65 -12.95
N ASP A 244 4.65 7.78 -14.01
CA ASP A 244 3.92 8.99 -14.37
C ASP A 244 2.57 9.14 -13.62
N TRP A 245 2.20 8.11 -12.85
CA TRP A 245 0.95 8.04 -12.09
C TRP A 245 1.20 7.84 -10.60
N GLY A 246 0.76 8.79 -9.76
CA GLY A 246 0.93 8.79 -8.30
C GLY A 246 1.17 10.19 -7.75
N ILE A 247 1.35 10.28 -6.43
CA ILE A 247 1.64 11.53 -5.72
C ILE A 247 3.06 11.99 -6.06
N ARG A 248 3.24 13.28 -6.33
CA ARG A 248 4.55 13.87 -6.66
C ARG A 248 5.47 13.88 -5.46
N VAL A 249 6.76 13.67 -5.71
CA VAL A 249 7.80 13.67 -4.68
C VAL A 249 8.07 15.11 -4.25
N PRO A 250 7.88 15.50 -2.97
CA PRO A 250 7.95 16.89 -2.51
C PRO A 250 9.40 17.34 -2.23
N VAL A 251 10.31 17.10 -3.17
CA VAL A 251 11.72 17.47 -3.03
C VAL A 251 12.13 18.31 -4.23
N GLU A 252 12.91 19.36 -3.99
CA GLU A 252 13.43 20.24 -5.04
C GLU A 252 14.13 19.42 -6.14
N GLY A 253 13.80 19.73 -7.41
CA GLY A 253 14.28 19.00 -8.58
C GLY A 253 13.57 17.66 -8.86
N TRP A 254 12.66 17.22 -8.00
CA TRP A 254 11.83 16.02 -8.18
C TRP A 254 10.35 16.33 -8.35
N GLN A 255 9.87 17.39 -7.71
CA GLN A 255 8.46 17.79 -7.72
C GLN A 255 7.90 18.05 -9.11
N ASP A 256 8.74 18.57 -10.03
CA ASP A 256 8.38 18.88 -11.41
C ASP A 256 8.69 17.74 -12.38
N ASN A 257 9.27 16.63 -11.91
CA ASN A 257 9.56 15.48 -12.76
C ASN A 257 8.32 14.59 -12.91
N PRO A 258 7.68 14.57 -14.10
CA PRO A 258 6.45 13.81 -14.30
C PRO A 258 6.64 12.29 -14.20
N MET A 259 7.89 11.82 -14.31
CA MET A 259 8.23 10.39 -14.27
C MET A 259 8.64 9.91 -12.88
N LYS A 260 8.54 10.76 -11.83
CA LYS A 260 8.88 10.39 -10.45
C LYS A 260 7.67 10.56 -9.56
N SER A 261 7.23 9.48 -8.93
CA SER A 261 6.12 9.50 -7.98
C SER A 261 6.44 8.75 -6.70
N ILE A 262 5.70 9.06 -5.65
CA ILE A 262 5.73 8.30 -4.39
C ILE A 262 5.19 6.89 -4.66
N TYR A 263 5.83 5.90 -4.06
CA TYR A 263 5.47 4.50 -4.24
C TYR A 263 4.16 4.17 -3.52
N VAL A 264 3.28 3.45 -4.20
CA VAL A 264 1.92 3.13 -3.74
C VAL A 264 1.87 2.52 -2.34
N TRP A 265 2.81 1.68 -1.93
CA TRP A 265 2.82 1.11 -0.59
C TRP A 265 3.20 2.09 0.51
N PHE A 266 3.87 3.20 0.18
CA PHE A 266 4.08 4.29 1.12
C PHE A 266 2.82 5.14 1.21
N ASP A 267 2.25 5.53 0.08
CA ASP A 267 1.06 6.37 0.03
C ASP A 267 -0.20 5.66 0.57
N ALA A 268 -0.47 4.43 0.15
CA ALA A 268 -1.67 3.68 0.54
C ALA A 268 -1.78 3.46 2.07
N VAL A 269 -0.65 3.22 2.75
CA VAL A 269 -0.64 3.08 4.22
C VAL A 269 -0.98 4.40 4.91
N ILE A 270 -0.56 5.53 4.35
CA ILE A 270 -0.89 6.87 4.85
C ILE A 270 -2.38 7.18 4.66
N GLY A 271 -3.05 6.50 3.74
CA GLY A 271 -4.50 6.62 3.53
C GLY A 271 -5.34 6.47 4.79
N TYR A 272 -4.94 5.59 5.70
CA TYR A 272 -5.64 5.43 6.99
C TYR A 272 -5.57 6.70 7.86
N LEU A 273 -4.45 7.38 7.84
CA LEU A 273 -4.27 8.65 8.56
C LEU A 273 -5.00 9.78 7.84
N SER A 274 -4.82 9.95 6.53
CA SER A 274 -5.45 11.03 5.77
C SER A 274 -6.98 10.96 5.85
N ALA A 275 -7.58 9.76 5.74
CA ALA A 275 -9.01 9.55 5.93
C ALA A 275 -9.49 9.85 7.36
N SER A 276 -8.61 9.76 8.35
CA SER A 276 -8.95 10.09 9.74
C SER A 276 -8.86 11.60 10.02
N ILE A 277 -8.17 12.35 9.15
CA ILE A 277 -8.03 13.81 9.21
C ILE A 277 -9.13 14.49 8.39
N GLU A 278 -9.54 13.90 7.24
CA GLU A 278 -10.61 14.37 6.37
C GLU A 278 -11.96 14.44 7.08
#